data_2938e9a91bc116a59aa0d7e547f8b714
#
_entry.id   2938e9a91bc116a59aa0d7e547f8b714
#
_cell.length_a   1.000
_cell.length_b   1.000
_cell.length_c   1.000
_cell.angle_alpha   90.00
_cell.angle_beta   90.00
_cell.angle_gamma   90.00
#
_symmetry.space_group_name_H-M   'P 1'
#
loop_
_entity.id
_entity.type
_entity.pdbx_description
1 polymer ?
#
loop_
_entity_poly.entity_id
_entity_poly.type
_entity_poly.pdbx_seq_one_letter_code
_entity_poly.pdbx_strand_id
1 'polypeptide(L)'
;AWTLNLRGTDVHCNPVFVSYLLIASDKVSLFVDEAKLTGEIRAYLQEAGISVYNYNKVEEGLKQYAEYNILLDGNETSYHLWKTVKCQEIISQNSPIPAMKAVKSEAEIAGYRRAMVRDGVAMVKFLKWLLPAVEAGGETEISIDKKLTALRAEQDLFRDISFDTIAGYQEHGAIVHYEASPETD
;
A
#
# COMPACT_ATOMS: atom_id res chain seq x y z
N ALA A 1 0.20 -7.65 -0.43
CA ALA A 1 -1.13 -7.05 -0.48
C ALA A 1 -1.89 -7.47 -1.75
N TRP A 2 -1.46 -7.04 -2.95
CA TRP A 2 -2.16 -7.34 -4.22
C TRP A 2 -2.34 -8.84 -4.46
N THR A 3 -1.30 -9.65 -4.32
CA THR A 3 -1.32 -11.11 -4.56
C THR A 3 -2.42 -11.85 -3.79
N LEU A 4 -2.69 -11.42 -2.57
CA LEU A 4 -3.71 -12.00 -1.69
C LEU A 4 -5.02 -11.21 -1.69
N ASN A 5 -5.10 -10.13 -2.46
CA ASN A 5 -6.20 -9.16 -2.42
C ASN A 5 -6.54 -8.65 -1.00
N LEU A 6 -5.54 -8.57 -0.15
CA LEU A 6 -5.66 -8.02 1.20
C LEU A 6 -5.06 -6.61 1.27
N ARG A 7 -5.54 -5.83 2.23
CA ARG A 7 -5.05 -4.49 2.52
C ARG A 7 -4.75 -4.37 4.00
N GLY A 8 -3.81 -3.50 4.35
CA GLY A 8 -3.42 -3.20 5.72
C GLY A 8 -3.08 -1.73 5.88
N THR A 9 -2.66 -1.36 7.07
CA THR A 9 -2.38 0.03 7.48
C THR A 9 -0.99 0.18 8.09
N ASP A 10 -0.05 -0.68 7.75
CA ASP A 10 1.30 -0.66 8.33
C ASP A 10 2.16 0.49 7.76
N VAL A 11 1.80 1.02 6.61
CA VAL A 11 2.52 2.10 5.94
C VAL A 11 1.55 3.24 5.66
N HIS A 12 1.93 4.44 6.07
CA HIS A 12 1.13 5.66 5.86
C HIS A 12 0.82 5.85 4.38
N CYS A 13 -0.39 6.25 4.06
CA CYS A 13 -0.90 6.45 2.69
C CYS A 13 -0.78 5.25 1.74
N ASN A 14 -0.36 4.09 2.23
CA ASN A 14 -0.18 2.90 1.40
C ASN A 14 -0.92 1.70 2.02
N PRO A 15 -1.95 1.15 1.38
CA PRO A 15 -2.79 0.10 1.95
C PRO A 15 -2.11 -1.28 1.91
N VAL A 16 -0.94 -1.39 2.53
CA VAL A 16 -0.14 -2.62 2.60
C VAL A 16 0.08 -3.05 4.04
N PHE A 17 0.55 -4.26 4.22
CA PHE A 17 0.95 -4.82 5.51
C PHE A 17 2.29 -5.55 5.36
N VAL A 18 3.08 -5.51 6.42
CA VAL A 18 4.40 -6.15 6.48
C VAL A 18 4.22 -7.66 6.61
N SER A 19 4.76 -8.40 5.66
CA SER A 19 4.64 -9.86 5.61
C SER A 19 5.65 -10.47 4.65
N TYR A 20 5.83 -11.78 4.74
CA TYR A 20 6.47 -12.58 3.70
C TYR A 20 5.44 -13.55 3.11
N LEU A 21 5.54 -13.80 1.82
CA LEU A 21 4.73 -14.78 1.13
C LEU A 21 5.66 -15.77 0.41
N LEU A 22 5.62 -17.03 0.84
CA LEU A 22 6.33 -18.13 0.20
C LEU A 22 5.34 -18.91 -0.66
N ILE A 23 5.60 -18.98 -1.96
CA ILE A 23 4.77 -19.66 -2.93
C ILE A 23 5.56 -20.85 -3.48
N ALA A 24 5.08 -22.04 -3.23
CA ALA A 24 5.61 -23.28 -3.77
C ALA A 24 4.52 -24.03 -4.55
N SER A 25 4.89 -25.06 -5.30
CA SER A 25 3.95 -25.86 -6.09
C SER A 25 2.93 -26.63 -5.24
N ASP A 26 3.30 -26.94 -4.03
CA ASP A 26 2.50 -27.73 -3.08
C ASP A 26 1.78 -26.86 -2.04
N LYS A 27 2.25 -25.64 -1.79
CA LYS A 27 1.79 -24.84 -0.67
C LYS A 27 2.04 -23.34 -0.86
N VAL A 28 1.11 -22.53 -0.36
CA VAL A 28 1.29 -21.10 -0.16
C VAL A 28 1.31 -20.79 1.33
N SER A 29 2.36 -20.10 1.79
CA SER A 29 2.59 -19.79 3.20
C SER A 29 2.73 -18.28 3.40
N LEU A 30 1.84 -17.71 4.20
CA LEU A 30 1.87 -16.30 4.60
C LEU A 30 2.49 -16.19 6.00
N PHE A 31 3.56 -15.41 6.12
CA PHE A 31 4.21 -15.06 7.38
C PHE A 31 3.86 -13.63 7.74
N VAL A 32 3.06 -13.45 8.77
CA VAL A 32 2.51 -12.15 9.17
C VAL A 32 2.34 -12.09 10.68
N ASP A 33 2.29 -10.88 11.25
CA ASP A 33 1.86 -10.71 12.63
C ASP A 33 0.39 -11.12 12.75
N GLU A 34 0.16 -12.23 13.44
CA GLU A 34 -1.17 -12.83 13.57
C GLU A 34 -2.18 -11.94 14.32
N ALA A 35 -1.71 -10.96 15.08
CA ALA A 35 -2.59 -10.00 15.74
C ALA A 35 -3.36 -9.10 14.74
N LYS A 36 -2.86 -8.98 13.50
CA LYS A 36 -3.51 -8.23 12.42
C LYS A 36 -4.65 -8.97 11.73
N LEU A 37 -4.77 -10.27 11.98
CA LEU A 37 -5.74 -11.13 11.28
C LEU A 37 -7.04 -11.25 12.08
N THR A 38 -8.11 -10.70 11.53
CA THR A 38 -9.47 -10.93 12.04
C THR A 38 -9.94 -12.36 11.73
N GLY A 39 -11.01 -12.81 12.39
CA GLY A 39 -11.61 -14.12 12.10
C GLY A 39 -12.04 -14.27 10.64
N GLU A 40 -12.57 -13.20 10.04
CA GLU A 40 -12.98 -13.15 8.63
C GLU A 40 -11.80 -13.34 7.69
N ILE A 41 -10.69 -12.63 7.94
CA ILE A 41 -9.46 -12.76 7.13
C ILE A 41 -8.88 -14.16 7.27
N ARG A 42 -8.90 -14.76 8.46
CA ARG A 42 -8.42 -16.13 8.67
C ARG A 42 -9.27 -17.14 7.88
N ALA A 43 -10.58 -17.00 7.89
CA ALA A 43 -11.48 -17.84 7.10
C ALA A 43 -11.21 -17.69 5.59
N TYR A 44 -11.07 -16.46 5.09
CA TYR A 44 -10.72 -16.18 3.70
C TYR A 44 -9.41 -16.84 3.27
N LEU A 45 -8.36 -16.71 4.09
CA LEU A 45 -7.05 -17.33 3.80
C LEU A 45 -7.12 -18.85 3.82
N GLN A 46 -7.86 -19.42 4.76
CA GLN A 46 -8.09 -20.87 4.87
C GLN A 46 -8.84 -21.41 3.65
N GLU A 47 -9.90 -20.74 3.21
CA GLU A 47 -10.66 -21.10 2.01
C GLU A 47 -9.80 -21.06 0.74
N ALA A 48 -8.88 -20.07 0.67
CA ALA A 48 -7.91 -19.95 -0.41
C ALA A 48 -6.74 -20.98 -0.31
N GLY A 49 -6.72 -21.87 0.69
CA GLY A 49 -5.65 -22.85 0.89
C GLY A 49 -4.32 -22.25 1.35
N ILE A 50 -4.34 -21.06 1.93
CA ILE A 50 -3.14 -20.35 2.38
C ILE A 50 -2.88 -20.65 3.84
N SER A 51 -1.69 -21.21 4.12
CA SER A 51 -1.24 -21.46 5.48
C SER A 51 -0.67 -20.19 6.11
N VAL A 52 -1.08 -19.87 7.33
CA VAL A 52 -0.63 -18.68 8.06
C VAL A 52 0.35 -19.07 9.14
N TYR A 53 1.42 -18.30 9.26
CA TYR A 53 2.46 -18.45 10.28
C TYR A 53 2.84 -17.08 10.85
N ASN A 54 3.37 -17.08 12.08
CA ASN A 54 3.91 -15.85 12.65
C ASN A 54 5.05 -15.30 11.79
N TYR A 55 5.11 -13.98 11.65
CA TYR A 55 6.09 -13.25 10.84
C TYR A 55 7.54 -13.73 11.04
N ASN A 56 7.92 -13.95 12.30
CA ASN A 56 9.29 -14.34 12.66
C ASN A 56 9.64 -15.80 12.27
N LYS A 57 8.70 -16.57 11.73
CA LYS A 57 8.90 -17.96 11.31
C LYS A 57 9.30 -18.13 9.84
N VAL A 58 9.54 -17.05 9.12
CA VAL A 58 9.88 -17.11 7.68
C VAL A 58 11.12 -17.95 7.40
N GLU A 59 12.18 -17.80 8.21
CA GLU A 59 13.42 -18.60 8.03
C GLU A 59 13.18 -20.10 8.28
N GLU A 60 12.35 -20.42 9.27
CA GLU A 60 11.97 -21.80 9.56
C GLU A 60 11.13 -22.39 8.41
N GLY A 61 10.23 -21.58 7.84
CA GLY A 61 9.47 -21.95 6.65
C GLY A 61 10.36 -22.21 5.43
N LEU A 62 11.37 -21.39 5.21
CA LEU A 62 12.32 -21.55 4.10
C LEU A 62 13.18 -22.81 4.23
N LYS A 63 13.49 -23.28 5.44
CA LYS A 63 14.26 -24.51 5.66
C LYS A 63 13.58 -25.76 5.08
N GLN A 64 12.26 -25.76 4.92
CA GLN A 64 11.52 -26.87 4.32
C GLN A 64 11.85 -27.04 2.82
N TYR A 65 12.41 -26.02 2.18
CA TYR A 65 12.75 -25.98 0.77
C TYR A 65 14.26 -25.98 0.50
N ALA A 66 15.07 -26.48 1.45
CA ALA A 66 16.53 -26.51 1.35
C ALA A 66 17.05 -27.31 0.12
N GLU A 67 16.30 -28.32 -0.30
CA GLU A 67 16.63 -29.17 -1.45
C GLU A 67 16.02 -28.66 -2.78
N TYR A 68 15.44 -27.45 -2.77
CA TYR A 68 14.79 -26.85 -3.95
C TYR A 68 15.52 -25.59 -4.39
N ASN A 69 15.30 -25.21 -5.64
CA ASN A 69 15.68 -23.90 -6.12
C ASN A 69 14.68 -22.86 -5.63
N ILE A 70 15.17 -21.72 -5.15
CA ILE A 70 14.32 -20.63 -4.66
C ILE A 70 14.56 -19.39 -5.51
N LEU A 71 13.49 -18.86 -6.11
CA LEU A 71 13.52 -17.57 -6.80
C LEU A 71 13.46 -16.45 -5.76
N LEU A 72 14.45 -15.59 -5.76
CA LEU A 72 14.51 -14.37 -4.95
C LEU A 72 14.81 -13.18 -5.85
N ASP A 73 14.04 -12.12 -5.67
CA ASP A 73 14.33 -10.83 -6.28
C ASP A 73 15.32 -10.07 -5.41
N GLY A 74 16.54 -9.88 -5.91
CA GLY A 74 17.62 -9.24 -5.14
C GLY A 74 17.36 -7.77 -4.83
N ASN A 75 16.45 -7.10 -5.54
CA ASN A 75 16.06 -5.71 -5.28
C ASN A 75 14.98 -5.60 -4.20
N GLU A 76 14.17 -6.65 -4.01
CA GLU A 76 13.01 -6.66 -3.11
C GLU A 76 13.24 -7.52 -1.86
N THR A 77 14.20 -8.44 -1.90
CA THR A 77 14.48 -9.36 -0.80
C THR A 77 15.43 -8.71 0.21
N SER A 78 15.11 -8.78 1.50
CA SER A 78 16.01 -8.28 2.54
C SER A 78 17.36 -9.01 2.49
N TYR A 79 18.45 -8.26 2.70
CA TYR A 79 19.81 -8.82 2.71
C TYR A 79 19.96 -9.96 3.72
N HIS A 80 19.27 -9.86 4.86
CA HIS A 80 19.27 -10.91 5.87
C HIS A 80 18.75 -12.25 5.32
N LEU A 81 17.58 -12.25 4.68
CA LEU A 81 17.04 -13.47 4.08
C LEU A 81 17.91 -13.98 2.93
N TRP A 82 18.36 -13.09 2.07
CA TRP A 82 19.27 -13.45 0.97
C TRP A 82 20.50 -14.20 1.46
N LYS A 83 21.09 -13.77 2.57
CA LYS A 83 22.33 -14.35 3.13
C LYS A 83 22.07 -15.61 3.94
N THR A 84 20.90 -15.73 4.58
CA THR A 84 20.60 -16.84 5.51
C THR A 84 19.83 -17.98 4.87
N VAL A 85 19.19 -17.75 3.72
CA VAL A 85 18.45 -18.80 3.00
C VAL A 85 19.41 -19.92 2.60
N LYS A 86 19.01 -21.15 2.91
CA LYS A 86 19.69 -22.36 2.47
C LYS A 86 18.77 -23.07 1.48
N CYS A 87 19.25 -23.27 0.27
CA CYS A 87 18.53 -23.93 -0.82
C CYS A 87 19.54 -24.53 -1.78
N GLN A 88 19.07 -25.32 -2.74
CA GLN A 88 19.92 -25.93 -3.75
C GLN A 88 20.58 -24.85 -4.61
N GLU A 89 19.76 -23.88 -5.08
CA GLU A 89 20.22 -22.74 -5.87
C GLU A 89 19.31 -21.53 -5.64
N ILE A 90 19.88 -20.33 -5.53
CA ILE A 90 19.13 -19.07 -5.59
C ILE A 90 19.02 -18.65 -7.06
N ILE A 91 17.81 -18.66 -7.59
CA ILE A 91 17.51 -18.07 -8.89
C ILE A 91 17.32 -16.57 -8.66
N SER A 92 18.35 -15.78 -8.95
CA SER A 92 18.30 -14.31 -8.83
C SER A 92 17.58 -13.73 -10.05
N GLN A 93 16.31 -13.40 -9.88
CA GLN A 93 15.46 -12.89 -10.93
C GLN A 93 14.40 -11.96 -10.36
N ASN A 94 13.98 -10.97 -11.14
CA ASN A 94 12.87 -10.11 -10.75
C ASN A 94 11.60 -10.93 -10.48
N SER A 95 10.89 -10.54 -9.43
CA SER A 95 9.59 -11.14 -9.12
C SER A 95 8.62 -10.99 -10.30
N PRO A 96 7.85 -12.03 -10.69
CA PRO A 96 6.82 -11.90 -11.71
C PRO A 96 5.60 -11.09 -11.24
N ILE A 97 5.42 -10.92 -9.95
CA ILE A 97 4.22 -10.29 -9.35
C ILE A 97 4.03 -8.83 -9.82
N PRO A 98 5.06 -7.96 -9.88
CA PRO A 98 4.88 -6.60 -10.39
C PRO A 98 4.38 -6.56 -11.83
N ALA A 99 4.88 -7.43 -12.69
CA ALA A 99 4.41 -7.52 -14.09
C ALA A 99 2.95 -7.99 -14.17
N MET A 100 2.58 -8.99 -13.39
CA MET A 100 1.18 -9.46 -13.29
C MET A 100 0.25 -8.37 -12.78
N LYS A 101 0.66 -7.62 -11.75
CA LYS A 101 -0.09 -6.48 -11.20
C LYS A 101 -0.21 -5.31 -12.19
N ALA A 102 0.78 -5.14 -13.08
CA ALA A 102 0.77 -4.08 -14.08
C ALA A 102 -0.36 -4.23 -15.10
N VAL A 103 -0.74 -5.45 -15.44
CA VAL A 103 -1.86 -5.77 -16.32
C VAL A 103 -3.15 -5.81 -15.48
N LYS A 104 -3.98 -4.77 -15.62
CA LYS A 104 -5.21 -4.63 -14.82
C LYS A 104 -6.35 -5.45 -15.40
N SER A 105 -7.11 -6.10 -14.53
CA SER A 105 -8.37 -6.75 -14.90
C SER A 105 -9.45 -5.73 -15.22
N GLU A 106 -10.52 -6.16 -15.90
CA GLU A 106 -11.68 -5.31 -16.18
C GLU A 106 -12.31 -4.74 -14.88
N ALA A 107 -12.34 -5.53 -13.82
CA ALA A 107 -12.85 -5.09 -12.52
C ALA A 107 -11.98 -3.98 -11.90
N GLU A 108 -10.66 -4.09 -11.98
CA GLU A 108 -9.71 -3.05 -11.53
C GLU A 108 -9.87 -1.78 -12.37
N ILE A 109 -9.94 -1.89 -13.71
CA ILE A 109 -10.15 -0.74 -14.60
C ILE A 109 -11.47 -0.02 -14.26
N ALA A 110 -12.55 -0.77 -14.09
CA ALA A 110 -13.84 -0.20 -13.68
C ALA A 110 -13.77 0.46 -12.30
N GLY A 111 -13.00 -0.11 -11.38
CA GLY A 111 -12.69 0.46 -10.07
C GLY A 111 -11.97 1.81 -10.17
N TYR A 112 -10.91 1.89 -10.97
CA TYR A 112 -10.19 3.14 -11.23
C TYR A 112 -11.09 4.23 -11.81
N ARG A 113 -11.89 3.90 -12.82
CA ARG A 113 -12.82 4.86 -13.41
C ARG A 113 -13.80 5.44 -12.39
N ARG A 114 -14.38 4.60 -11.52
CA ARG A 114 -15.27 5.07 -10.44
C ARG A 114 -14.54 5.92 -9.41
N ALA A 115 -13.31 5.52 -9.01
CA ALA A 115 -12.50 6.29 -8.07
C ALA A 115 -12.17 7.67 -8.61
N MET A 116 -11.78 7.78 -9.89
CA MET A 116 -11.49 9.07 -10.53
C MET A 116 -12.71 9.99 -10.62
N VAL A 117 -13.90 9.45 -10.82
CA VAL A 117 -15.12 10.27 -10.78
C VAL A 117 -15.37 10.82 -9.36
N ARG A 118 -15.24 9.98 -8.33
CA ARG A 118 -15.39 10.41 -6.93
C ARG A 118 -14.37 11.46 -6.53
N ASP A 119 -13.10 11.23 -6.84
CA ASP A 119 -12.03 12.22 -6.57
C ASP A 119 -12.26 13.52 -7.36
N GLY A 120 -12.71 13.43 -8.62
CA GLY A 120 -13.09 14.57 -9.43
C GLY A 120 -14.22 15.41 -8.81
N VAL A 121 -15.23 14.78 -8.20
CA VAL A 121 -16.27 15.49 -7.46
C VAL A 121 -15.69 16.23 -6.25
N ALA A 122 -14.82 15.59 -5.49
CA ALA A 122 -14.15 16.23 -4.35
C ALA A 122 -13.31 17.43 -4.81
N MET A 123 -12.53 17.27 -5.89
CA MET A 123 -11.70 18.32 -6.47
C MET A 123 -12.54 19.52 -6.99
N VAL A 124 -13.64 19.28 -7.65
CA VAL A 124 -14.52 20.38 -8.13
C VAL A 124 -15.13 21.14 -6.93
N LYS A 125 -15.58 20.43 -5.90
CA LYS A 125 -16.07 21.06 -4.67
C LYS A 125 -14.95 21.88 -3.99
N PHE A 126 -13.75 21.32 -3.94
CA PHE A 126 -12.59 21.99 -3.37
C PHE A 126 -12.24 23.26 -4.13
N LEU A 127 -12.10 23.23 -5.45
CA LEU A 127 -11.77 24.40 -6.25
C LEU A 127 -12.84 25.49 -6.17
N LYS A 128 -14.11 25.08 -6.12
CA LYS A 128 -15.23 26.03 -5.91
C LYS A 128 -15.13 26.75 -4.57
N TRP A 129 -14.67 26.06 -3.53
CA TRP A 129 -14.50 26.65 -2.21
C TRP A 129 -13.20 27.48 -2.11
N LEU A 130 -12.09 26.99 -2.69
CA LEU A 130 -10.74 27.52 -2.49
C LEU A 130 -10.63 29.01 -2.88
N LEU A 131 -11.05 29.37 -4.09
CA LEU A 131 -10.86 30.75 -4.59
C LEU A 131 -11.54 31.79 -3.70
N PRO A 132 -12.84 31.69 -3.37
CA PRO A 132 -13.48 32.64 -2.46
C PRO A 132 -12.89 32.61 -1.04
N ALA A 133 -12.46 31.44 -0.55
CA ALA A 133 -11.89 31.31 0.79
C ALA A 133 -10.53 32.03 0.89
N VAL A 134 -9.67 31.86 -0.10
CA VAL A 134 -8.37 32.56 -0.15
C VAL A 134 -8.56 34.06 -0.30
N GLU A 135 -9.51 34.53 -1.13
CA GLU A 135 -9.83 35.97 -1.27
C GLU A 135 -10.35 36.57 0.03
N ALA A 136 -11.12 35.80 0.82
CA ALA A 136 -11.61 36.26 2.13
C ALA A 136 -10.50 36.32 3.19
N GLY A 137 -9.41 35.57 2.99
CA GLY A 137 -8.28 35.45 3.91
C GLY A 137 -8.55 34.51 5.09
N GLY A 138 -7.48 34.16 5.80
CA GLY A 138 -7.52 33.31 6.99
C GLY A 138 -7.36 31.82 6.70
N GLU A 139 -7.24 31.42 5.45
CA GLU A 139 -6.86 30.03 5.09
C GLU A 139 -5.34 29.87 5.12
N THR A 140 -4.92 28.67 5.51
CA THR A 140 -3.53 28.27 5.62
C THR A 140 -3.30 26.99 4.81
N GLU A 141 -2.04 26.63 4.58
CA GLU A 141 -1.68 25.40 3.87
C GLU A 141 -2.28 24.14 4.57
N ILE A 142 -2.24 24.12 5.90
CA ILE A 142 -2.86 23.04 6.71
C ILE A 142 -4.39 23.05 6.60
N SER A 143 -5.04 24.23 6.59
CA SER A 143 -6.49 24.32 6.49
C SER A 143 -6.97 23.85 5.10
N ILE A 144 -6.22 24.14 4.06
CA ILE A 144 -6.44 23.70 2.68
C ILE A 144 -6.34 22.17 2.57
N ASP A 145 -5.31 21.56 3.15
CA ASP A 145 -5.16 20.11 3.22
C ASP A 145 -6.36 19.46 3.94
N LYS A 146 -6.69 19.93 5.13
CA LYS A 146 -7.83 19.43 5.90
C LYS A 146 -9.15 19.52 5.12
N LYS A 147 -9.35 20.61 4.38
CA LYS A 147 -10.55 20.82 3.59
C LYS A 147 -10.65 19.84 2.43
N LEU A 148 -9.55 19.64 1.70
CA LEU A 148 -9.52 18.66 0.59
C LEU A 148 -9.75 17.24 1.09
N THR A 149 -9.08 16.86 2.16
CA THR A 149 -9.22 15.54 2.79
C THR A 149 -10.66 15.31 3.28
N ALA A 150 -11.29 16.32 3.89
CA ALA A 150 -12.69 16.23 4.31
C ALA A 150 -13.65 16.01 3.13
N LEU A 151 -13.45 16.72 2.02
CA LEU A 151 -14.28 16.57 0.81
C LEU A 151 -14.09 15.21 0.13
N ARG A 152 -12.89 14.64 0.21
CA ARG A 152 -12.63 13.26 -0.22
C ARG A 152 -13.32 12.24 0.70
N ALA A 153 -13.30 12.50 2.01
CA ALA A 153 -13.95 11.66 3.00
C ALA A 153 -15.48 11.60 2.88
N GLU A 154 -16.10 12.60 2.27
CA GLU A 154 -17.53 12.58 1.91
C GLU A 154 -17.86 11.53 0.83
N GLN A 155 -16.87 11.06 0.09
CA GLN A 155 -17.11 10.14 -1.02
C GLN A 155 -17.22 8.70 -0.54
N ASP A 156 -18.10 7.95 -1.19
CA ASP A 156 -18.30 6.52 -0.91
C ASP A 156 -16.97 5.74 -1.03
N LEU A 157 -16.77 4.81 -0.10
CA LEU A 157 -15.61 3.92 -0.05
C LEU A 157 -14.27 4.63 0.20
N PHE A 158 -14.28 5.89 0.61
CA PHE A 158 -13.06 6.54 1.09
C PHE A 158 -12.46 5.71 2.24
N ARG A 159 -11.14 5.54 2.23
CA ARG A 159 -10.40 4.87 3.29
C ARG A 159 -9.32 5.76 3.87
N ASP A 160 -8.55 6.38 2.98
CA ASP A 160 -7.46 7.26 3.34
C ASP A 160 -7.02 8.06 2.09
N ILE A 161 -6.13 9.02 2.29
CA ILE A 161 -5.43 9.72 1.20
C ILE A 161 -4.34 8.81 0.62
N SER A 162 -3.97 9.03 -0.65
CA SER A 162 -2.94 8.23 -1.34
C SER A 162 -1.51 8.74 -1.09
N PHE A 163 -1.38 9.99 -0.69
CA PHE A 163 -0.15 10.67 -0.26
C PHE A 163 -0.54 11.99 0.42
N ASP A 164 0.35 12.54 1.24
CA ASP A 164 0.12 13.80 1.93
C ASP A 164 -0.04 14.94 0.94
N THR A 165 -0.91 15.89 1.26
CA THR A 165 -1.19 17.02 0.36
C THR A 165 0.05 17.91 0.26
N ILE A 166 0.50 18.16 -0.96
CA ILE A 166 1.59 19.10 -1.25
C ILE A 166 0.95 20.41 -1.69
N ALA A 167 0.76 21.31 -0.74
CA ALA A 167 0.22 22.65 -0.98
C ALA A 167 1.19 23.68 -0.42
N GLY A 168 1.87 24.40 -1.29
CA GLY A 168 2.82 25.45 -0.92
C GLY A 168 2.33 26.81 -1.35
N TYR A 169 2.36 27.80 -0.46
CA TYR A 169 2.04 29.18 -0.74
C TYR A 169 3.33 30.01 -0.85
N GLN A 170 3.41 30.94 -1.81
CA GLN A 170 4.57 31.78 -2.08
C GLN A 170 5.88 30.98 -2.20
N GLU A 171 6.88 31.27 -1.34
CA GLU A 171 8.19 30.60 -1.31
C GLU A 171 8.11 29.09 -1.06
N HIS A 172 7.12 28.62 -0.33
CA HIS A 172 6.93 27.20 -0.07
C HIS A 172 6.60 26.41 -1.35
N GLY A 173 6.00 27.04 -2.35
CA GLY A 173 5.74 26.44 -3.65
C GLY A 173 7.00 26.04 -4.43
N ALA A 174 8.18 26.53 -4.04
CA ALA A 174 9.47 26.16 -4.63
C ALA A 174 10.13 24.95 -3.95
N ILE A 175 9.58 24.47 -2.83
CA ILE A 175 10.15 23.37 -2.05
C ILE A 175 9.60 22.04 -2.58
N VAL A 176 10.50 21.19 -3.06
CA VAL A 176 10.15 19.84 -3.52
C VAL A 176 9.73 18.99 -2.33
N HIS A 177 8.61 18.26 -2.46
CA HIS A 177 8.03 17.47 -1.38
C HIS A 177 7.76 18.28 -0.10
N TYR A 178 7.28 19.52 -0.27
CA TYR A 178 6.92 20.37 0.86
C TYR A 178 5.77 19.75 1.67
N GLU A 179 5.89 19.81 2.96
CA GLU A 179 4.86 19.46 3.93
C GLU A 179 4.71 20.59 4.92
N ALA A 180 3.50 21.14 5.03
CA ALA A 180 3.21 22.20 5.96
C ALA A 180 3.23 21.71 7.41
N SER A 181 3.82 22.47 8.30
CA SER A 181 3.80 22.19 9.76
C SER A 181 3.19 23.38 10.51
N PRO A 182 2.73 23.19 11.76
CA PRO A 182 2.20 24.29 12.55
C PRO A 182 3.19 25.47 12.74
N GLU A 183 4.48 25.24 12.56
CA GLU A 183 5.52 26.24 12.68
C GLU A 183 5.74 27.03 11.38
N THR A 184 5.30 26.48 10.25
CA THR A 184 5.52 27.07 8.91
C THR A 184 4.23 27.53 8.24
N ASP A 185 3.08 27.21 8.81
CA ASP A 185 1.73 27.44 8.28
C ASP A 185 1.24 28.91 8.48
#